data_81169310a6eca0abbcf9fc0ece52c11b
#
_entry.id   81169310a6eca0abbcf9fc0ece52c11b
#
_cell.length_a   1.000
_cell.length_b   1.000
_cell.length_c   1.000
_cell.angle_alpha   90.00
_cell.angle_beta   90.00
_cell.angle_gamma   90.00
#
_symmetry.space_group_name_H-M   'P 1'
#
loop_
_entity.id
_entity.type
_entity.pdbx_description
1 polymer ?
#
loop_
_entity_poly.entity_id
_entity_poly.type
_entity_poly.pdbx_seq_one_letter_code
_entity_poly.pdbx_strand_id
1 'polypeptide(L)'
;MARRARGTRVLRSVLVAFDPRRQRLRSLHAAFVLAAGVVGASCVPAGAPLVADKLHPCASTEGPTDGYCGGLEVYEDRAAASGRRIRLAIVVLPSVSSDVHADPLVFLAGGPGQAAAQMASQVQPLFRKIQRTRDVVLVDQRGTGKSSPLNCRGGGDSLRDLSEPDTDALEKLRTCLARLPGDPRFYTTNLAMDDLDDVRAFLGYDRINLYGGSYGTRAALVYVRRHGEHVRAIVLDGVAPMDMRLPMYAARDAQRALDRLYDDCWHDGACRAAYPRLAERTRALMARLDANPLRVTMPHPRTGVTEEIEVTSKLAASIVFRALYSPLTASILPSLIERAEHGDFQGLLALAFAGESATDAMSLGMQLSVLCSEDSPRYANEDLVRESLGTLFGTRLFTGQVAACGFWPKGRVDDAYYTPVVSPVPALVLSGELDPVTPPTWGLEVVKHLRNGRHIVMPGTGHGVAATACGNRLVTEFVDRGTAGGLDARCVRAVQRPGFFLTPAGPEPAPVALASAGAGDRR
;
A
#
# COMPACT_ATOMS: atom_id res chain seq x y z
N MET A 1 -37.63 46.54 -31.65
CA MET A 1 -36.91 47.81 -31.38
C MET A 1 -35.52 47.44 -30.91
N ALA A 2 -34.59 47.63 -31.76
CA ALA A 2 -33.34 48.42 -31.74
C ALA A 2 -32.24 47.84 -30.82
N ARG A 3 -31.18 47.18 -31.40
CA ARG A 3 -29.86 47.69 -31.88
C ARG A 3 -28.96 48.16 -30.71
N ARG A 4 -27.74 47.70 -30.51
CA ARG A 4 -26.44 47.66 -31.26
C ARG A 4 -25.40 46.95 -30.39
N ALA A 5 -24.56 46.03 -30.77
CA ALA A 5 -23.40 46.03 -31.70
C ALA A 5 -22.05 46.53 -31.09
N ARG A 6 -21.03 45.66 -31.29
CA ARG A 6 -19.56 45.89 -31.46
C ARG A 6 -18.68 45.94 -30.19
N GLY A 7 -17.66 45.11 -30.14
CA GLY A 7 -16.35 45.34 -30.66
C GLY A 7 -15.33 44.21 -30.45
N THR A 8 -14.94 43.64 -31.55
CA THR A 8 -13.79 42.76 -31.75
C THR A 8 -12.47 43.54 -31.65
N ARG A 9 -11.48 42.99 -30.91
CA ARG A 9 -10.08 43.40 -31.09
C ARG A 9 -9.24 42.22 -31.54
N VAL A 10 -8.78 42.30 -32.76
CA VAL A 10 -7.78 41.49 -33.45
C VAL A 10 -6.40 41.92 -32.96
N LEU A 11 -5.59 40.98 -32.50
CA LEU A 11 -4.15 41.18 -32.29
C LEU A 11 -3.38 40.58 -33.47
N ARG A 12 -2.64 41.43 -34.14
CA ARG A 12 -1.79 41.13 -35.30
C ARG A 12 -0.54 40.35 -34.90
N SER A 13 -0.30 39.29 -35.66
CA SER A 13 0.97 38.57 -35.73
C SER A 13 2.02 39.39 -36.48
N VAL A 14 3.22 39.51 -35.93
CA VAL A 14 4.40 40.07 -36.62
C VAL A 14 5.25 38.88 -37.08
N LEU A 15 5.28 38.68 -38.40
CA LEU A 15 6.23 37.81 -39.10
C LEU A 15 7.50 38.61 -39.35
N VAL A 16 8.64 38.12 -38.85
CA VAL A 16 9.97 38.59 -39.27
C VAL A 16 10.53 37.60 -40.28
N ALA A 17 10.69 38.09 -41.51
CA ALA A 17 11.32 37.37 -42.61
C ALA A 17 12.85 37.43 -42.48
N PHE A 18 13.51 36.28 -42.62
CA PHE A 18 14.97 36.18 -42.79
C PHE A 18 15.31 36.00 -44.26
N ASP A 19 16.14 36.88 -44.78
CA ASP A 19 16.68 36.91 -46.16
C ASP A 19 18.05 36.19 -46.20
N PRO A 20 18.26 35.21 -47.10
CA PRO A 20 19.54 34.53 -47.25
C PRO A 20 20.27 34.98 -48.50
N ARG A 21 21.08 36.04 -48.45
CA ARG A 21 22.12 36.31 -49.47
C ARG A 21 23.18 37.29 -48.96
N ARG A 22 24.44 36.78 -48.89
CA ARG A 22 25.79 37.37 -49.07
C ARG A 22 26.73 36.71 -48.05
N GLN A 23 27.91 36.24 -48.33
CA GLN A 23 28.85 36.43 -49.48
C GLN A 23 29.92 35.33 -49.39
N ARG A 24 30.37 34.89 -50.53
CA ARG A 24 31.60 34.10 -50.71
C ARG A 24 32.83 35.01 -50.51
N LEU A 25 33.92 34.43 -49.93
CA LEU A 25 35.30 34.61 -50.42
C LEU A 25 36.28 33.73 -49.63
N ARG A 26 36.82 32.73 -50.30
CA ARG A 26 38.24 32.37 -50.53
C ARG A 26 39.19 32.42 -49.32
N SER A 27 39.76 31.23 -48.95
CA SER A 27 41.16 30.95 -49.35
C SER A 27 41.53 29.50 -48.97
N LEU A 28 42.27 28.89 -49.90
CA LEU A 28 42.93 27.60 -49.80
C LEU A 28 44.02 27.62 -48.72
N HIS A 29 44.12 26.54 -47.91
CA HIS A 29 45.41 25.98 -47.53
C HIS A 29 45.23 24.45 -47.30
N ALA A 30 46.01 23.70 -48.05
CA ALA A 30 46.21 22.27 -47.87
C ALA A 30 47.08 22.03 -46.64
N ALA A 31 46.77 21.00 -45.86
CA ALA A 31 47.82 20.23 -45.20
C ALA A 31 47.27 19.03 -44.37
N PHE A 32 47.77 17.88 -44.64
CA PHE A 32 48.05 16.73 -43.79
C PHE A 32 46.92 16.09 -42.99
N VAL A 33 46.44 14.98 -43.55
CA VAL A 33 45.72 13.93 -42.85
C VAL A 33 46.74 13.12 -42.01
N LEU A 34 46.71 13.29 -40.70
CA LEU A 34 47.21 12.34 -39.72
C LEU A 34 46.00 11.63 -39.13
N ALA A 35 45.74 10.40 -39.56
CA ALA A 35 44.77 9.52 -38.95
C ALA A 35 45.28 9.06 -37.57
N ALA A 36 44.95 9.79 -36.52
CA ALA A 36 45.03 9.30 -35.15
C ALA A 36 43.69 8.61 -34.84
N GLY A 37 43.70 7.28 -34.82
CA GLY A 37 42.60 6.47 -34.34
C GLY A 37 42.36 6.81 -32.86
N VAL A 38 41.38 7.66 -32.60
CA VAL A 38 40.83 7.83 -31.26
C VAL A 38 39.96 6.61 -31.02
N VAL A 39 40.50 5.61 -30.34
CA VAL A 39 39.71 4.61 -29.64
C VAL A 39 38.91 5.42 -28.60
N GLY A 40 37.66 5.68 -28.92
CA GLY A 40 36.71 6.29 -27.99
C GLY A 40 36.52 5.33 -26.82
N ALA A 41 37.34 5.44 -25.80
CA ALA A 41 36.99 4.94 -24.49
C ALA A 41 35.72 5.70 -24.07
N SER A 42 34.56 5.06 -24.21
CA SER A 42 33.32 5.54 -23.59
C SER A 42 33.61 5.67 -22.10
N CYS A 43 33.81 6.89 -21.64
CA CYS A 43 33.80 7.17 -20.22
C CYS A 43 32.39 6.81 -19.73
N VAL A 44 32.20 5.61 -19.23
CA VAL A 44 31.07 5.26 -18.37
C VAL A 44 31.25 6.16 -17.16
N PRO A 45 30.28 7.04 -16.85
CA PRO A 45 30.38 7.88 -15.66
C PRO A 45 30.57 6.96 -14.46
N ALA A 46 31.60 7.21 -13.65
CA ALA A 46 31.81 6.53 -12.39
C ALA A 46 30.55 6.72 -11.54
N GLY A 47 29.76 5.65 -11.36
CA GLY A 47 28.49 5.68 -10.64
C GLY A 47 27.26 5.23 -11.43
N ALA A 48 27.42 4.60 -12.61
CA ALA A 48 26.29 3.93 -13.24
C ALA A 48 25.73 2.84 -12.29
N PRO A 49 24.39 2.83 -12.02
CA PRO A 49 23.81 1.82 -11.14
C PRO A 49 24.12 0.41 -11.68
N LEU A 50 24.35 -0.55 -10.77
CA LEU A 50 24.63 -1.97 -11.10
C LEU A 50 23.59 -2.60 -12.04
N VAL A 51 22.42 -1.97 -12.14
CA VAL A 51 21.29 -2.46 -12.93
C VAL A 51 21.18 -1.82 -14.33
N ALA A 52 22.03 -0.85 -14.69
CA ALA A 52 21.89 -0.06 -15.93
C ALA A 52 22.06 -0.87 -17.23
N ASP A 53 22.73 -2.02 -17.18
CA ASP A 53 22.90 -2.96 -18.31
C ASP A 53 21.75 -3.96 -18.43
N LYS A 54 20.87 -4.05 -17.43
CA LYS A 54 19.78 -5.03 -17.36
C LYS A 54 18.41 -4.39 -17.46
N LEU A 55 18.31 -3.13 -17.05
CA LEU A 55 17.10 -2.33 -17.06
C LEU A 55 17.36 -1.05 -17.87
N HIS A 56 16.29 -0.39 -18.30
CA HIS A 56 16.35 0.89 -19.01
C HIS A 56 15.76 2.01 -18.12
N PRO A 57 16.13 3.29 -18.35
CA PRO A 57 15.46 4.41 -17.67
C PRO A 57 13.95 4.34 -17.89
N CYS A 58 13.16 4.52 -16.82
CA CYS A 58 11.71 4.42 -16.93
C CYS A 58 11.13 5.52 -17.82
N ALA A 59 10.24 5.16 -18.74
CA ALA A 59 9.30 6.12 -19.33
C ALA A 59 8.25 6.52 -18.28
N SER A 60 7.68 7.72 -18.40
CA SER A 60 6.65 8.23 -17.46
C SER A 60 5.42 7.34 -17.33
N THR A 61 5.15 6.49 -18.32
CA THR A 61 4.07 5.49 -18.32
C THR A 61 4.44 4.17 -17.63
N GLU A 62 5.73 3.98 -17.30
CA GLU A 62 6.24 2.74 -16.70
C GLU A 62 6.54 2.90 -15.21
N GLY A 63 7.02 4.07 -14.81
CA GLY A 63 7.42 4.36 -13.45
C GLY A 63 7.96 5.78 -13.27
N PRO A 64 8.59 6.09 -12.15
CA PRO A 64 9.22 7.39 -11.91
C PRO A 64 10.39 7.61 -12.88
N THR A 65 10.49 8.80 -13.44
CA THR A 65 11.45 9.15 -14.48
C THR A 65 12.92 9.13 -14.03
N ASP A 66 13.15 9.10 -12.74
CA ASP A 66 14.46 8.93 -12.09
C ASP A 66 14.77 7.47 -11.73
N GLY A 67 13.92 6.52 -12.15
CA GLY A 67 14.06 5.08 -11.93
C GLY A 67 14.52 4.31 -13.16
N TYR A 68 14.84 3.04 -12.95
CA TYR A 68 15.10 2.06 -13.99
C TYR A 68 13.98 1.02 -14.02
N CYS A 69 13.47 0.73 -15.20
CA CYS A 69 12.36 -0.18 -15.45
C CYS A 69 12.78 -1.36 -16.32
N GLY A 70 12.13 -2.51 -16.16
CA GLY A 70 12.34 -3.68 -16.97
C GLY A 70 11.61 -4.89 -16.45
N GLY A 71 12.11 -6.08 -16.75
CA GLY A 71 11.48 -7.30 -16.26
C GLY A 71 12.28 -8.54 -16.51
N LEU A 72 11.91 -9.60 -15.78
CA LEU A 72 12.47 -10.94 -15.89
C LEU A 72 11.36 -11.92 -16.27
N GLU A 73 11.62 -12.80 -17.23
CA GLU A 73 10.71 -13.89 -17.57
C GLU A 73 11.00 -15.15 -16.78
N VAL A 74 9.96 -15.68 -16.13
CA VAL A 74 10.00 -16.93 -15.38
C VAL A 74 8.91 -17.88 -15.86
N TYR A 75 9.03 -19.17 -15.58
CA TYR A 75 7.93 -20.11 -15.83
C TYR A 75 6.78 -19.89 -14.84
N GLU A 76 5.54 -19.91 -15.34
CA GLU A 76 4.35 -19.90 -14.48
C GLU A 76 4.33 -21.14 -13.59
N ASP A 77 4.45 -22.35 -14.18
CA ASP A 77 4.73 -23.60 -13.48
C ASP A 77 6.25 -23.80 -13.36
N ARG A 78 6.80 -23.37 -12.22
CA ARG A 78 8.23 -23.48 -11.93
C ARG A 78 8.71 -24.93 -11.82
N ALA A 79 7.83 -25.83 -11.34
CA ALA A 79 8.19 -27.24 -11.16
C ALA A 79 8.30 -27.98 -12.51
N ALA A 80 7.39 -27.69 -13.44
CA ALA A 80 7.47 -28.26 -14.78
C ALA A 80 8.59 -27.61 -15.61
N ALA A 81 9.03 -26.40 -15.30
CA ALA A 81 10.00 -25.60 -16.04
C ALA A 81 9.72 -25.60 -17.57
N SER A 82 8.43 -25.59 -17.92
CA SER A 82 7.94 -25.64 -19.31
C SER A 82 6.58 -24.95 -19.42
N GLY A 83 6.11 -24.71 -20.64
CA GLY A 83 4.82 -24.11 -20.91
C GLY A 83 4.84 -22.59 -20.81
N ARG A 84 3.80 -22.03 -20.18
CA ARG A 84 3.60 -20.59 -20.09
C ARG A 84 4.74 -19.90 -19.32
N ARG A 85 5.26 -18.83 -19.89
CA ARG A 85 6.15 -17.90 -19.19
C ARG A 85 5.39 -16.65 -18.80
N ILE A 86 5.74 -16.08 -17.66
CA ILE A 86 5.22 -14.82 -17.15
C ILE A 86 6.37 -13.84 -16.98
N ARG A 87 6.12 -12.57 -17.26
CA ARG A 87 7.11 -11.51 -17.09
C ARG A 87 6.88 -10.83 -15.75
N LEU A 88 7.91 -10.76 -14.91
CA LEU A 88 7.94 -10.01 -13.67
C LEU A 88 8.38 -8.58 -13.96
N ALA A 89 7.55 -7.59 -13.61
CA ALA A 89 7.88 -6.19 -13.77
C ALA A 89 8.75 -5.70 -12.60
N ILE A 90 9.82 -5.00 -12.92
CA ILE A 90 10.83 -4.54 -11.97
C ILE A 90 10.99 -3.02 -12.13
N VAL A 91 10.96 -2.31 -11.01
CA VAL A 91 11.37 -0.91 -10.91
C VAL A 91 12.47 -0.79 -9.88
N VAL A 92 13.56 -0.14 -10.24
CA VAL A 92 14.66 0.18 -9.33
C VAL A 92 14.79 1.69 -9.24
N LEU A 93 14.67 2.20 -8.01
CA LEU A 93 15.01 3.57 -7.67
C LEU A 93 16.48 3.58 -7.24
N PRO A 94 17.39 4.08 -8.08
CA PRO A 94 18.82 3.95 -7.82
C PRO A 94 19.24 4.82 -6.62
N SER A 95 20.33 4.43 -5.99
CA SER A 95 20.99 5.26 -4.99
C SER A 95 21.36 6.62 -5.57
N VAL A 96 21.21 7.66 -4.75
CA VAL A 96 21.57 9.04 -5.13
C VAL A 96 23.06 9.33 -4.92
N SER A 97 23.71 8.60 -4.00
CA SER A 97 25.14 8.73 -3.70
C SER A 97 26.01 7.93 -4.67
N SER A 98 27.24 8.38 -4.90
CA SER A 98 28.28 7.58 -5.55
C SER A 98 28.83 6.47 -4.63
N ASP A 99 28.66 6.58 -3.32
CA ASP A 99 28.99 5.53 -2.35
C ASP A 99 27.76 4.64 -2.13
N VAL A 100 27.61 3.66 -3.04
CA VAL A 100 26.46 2.77 -3.07
C VAL A 100 26.74 1.52 -2.26
N HIS A 101 25.90 1.22 -1.28
CA HIS A 101 25.92 -0.06 -0.59
C HIS A 101 25.35 -1.16 -1.49
N ALA A 102 26.02 -2.31 -1.52
CA ALA A 102 25.66 -3.44 -2.38
C ALA A 102 24.39 -4.21 -1.93
N ASP A 103 23.77 -3.81 -0.82
CA ASP A 103 22.60 -4.44 -0.19
C ASP A 103 21.36 -3.55 -0.34
N PRO A 104 20.59 -3.65 -1.43
CA PRO A 104 19.42 -2.82 -1.69
C PRO A 104 18.31 -3.06 -0.68
N LEU A 105 17.34 -2.14 -0.61
CA LEU A 105 16.06 -2.37 0.04
C LEU A 105 15.04 -2.87 -0.97
N VAL A 106 14.47 -4.04 -0.76
CA VAL A 106 13.35 -4.57 -1.55
C VAL A 106 12.05 -4.32 -0.80
N PHE A 107 11.10 -3.67 -1.47
CA PHE A 107 9.78 -3.40 -0.93
C PHE A 107 8.79 -4.49 -1.34
N LEU A 108 8.17 -5.13 -0.35
CA LEU A 108 7.13 -6.14 -0.51
C LEU A 108 5.78 -5.53 -0.13
N ALA A 109 4.93 -5.37 -1.13
CA ALA A 109 3.60 -4.78 -0.98
C ALA A 109 2.62 -5.70 -0.24
N GLY A 110 1.55 -5.12 0.24
CA GLY A 110 0.50 -5.79 1.01
C GLY A 110 -0.61 -6.42 0.15
N GLY A 111 -1.77 -6.53 0.74
CA GLY A 111 -2.96 -7.10 0.16
C GLY A 111 -3.32 -8.46 0.77
N PRO A 112 -3.00 -9.63 0.16
CA PRO A 112 -2.21 -9.86 -1.06
C PRO A 112 -2.82 -9.21 -2.30
N GLY A 113 -1.99 -9.01 -3.33
CA GLY A 113 -2.45 -8.53 -4.63
C GLY A 113 -2.05 -7.10 -5.01
N GLN A 114 -1.43 -6.32 -4.11
CA GLN A 114 -0.92 -4.99 -4.44
C GLN A 114 0.33 -5.08 -5.34
N ALA A 115 0.39 -4.16 -6.31
CA ALA A 115 1.49 -4.03 -7.26
C ALA A 115 2.57 -3.10 -6.70
N ALA A 116 3.72 -3.63 -6.31
CA ALA A 116 4.80 -2.86 -5.69
C ALA A 116 5.38 -1.80 -6.63
N ALA A 117 5.62 -2.14 -7.90
CA ALA A 117 6.16 -1.21 -8.89
C ALA A 117 5.21 -0.03 -9.18
N GLN A 118 3.89 -0.26 -9.17
CA GLN A 118 2.91 0.82 -9.33
C GLN A 118 2.87 1.78 -8.12
N MET A 119 3.34 1.33 -6.96
CA MET A 119 3.44 2.15 -5.75
C MET A 119 4.73 2.99 -5.69
N ALA A 120 5.59 2.97 -6.71
CA ALA A 120 6.91 3.61 -6.67
C ALA A 120 6.86 5.08 -6.24
N SER A 121 5.91 5.88 -6.73
CA SER A 121 5.74 7.28 -6.35
C SER A 121 5.34 7.50 -4.88
N GLN A 122 4.68 6.52 -4.27
CA GLN A 122 4.29 6.53 -2.86
C GLN A 122 5.41 5.99 -1.95
N VAL A 123 6.15 5.01 -2.44
CA VAL A 123 7.24 4.32 -1.73
C VAL A 123 8.51 5.17 -1.70
N GLN A 124 8.83 5.86 -2.79
CA GLN A 124 10.04 6.68 -2.89
C GLN A 124 10.17 7.75 -1.79
N PRO A 125 9.13 8.56 -1.47
CA PRO A 125 9.22 9.50 -0.35
C PRO A 125 9.44 8.82 1.00
N LEU A 126 8.85 7.64 1.20
CA LEU A 126 8.99 6.85 2.43
C LEU A 126 10.44 6.40 2.65
N PHE A 127 11.14 5.97 1.59
CA PHE A 127 12.49 5.44 1.69
C PHE A 127 13.58 6.39 1.15
N ARG A 128 13.28 7.69 0.97
CA ARG A 128 14.24 8.68 0.45
C ARG A 128 15.57 8.72 1.21
N LYS A 129 15.56 8.50 2.53
CA LYS A 129 16.79 8.48 3.34
C LYS A 129 17.63 7.23 3.04
N ILE A 130 17.00 6.09 2.86
CA ILE A 130 17.65 4.83 2.49
C ILE A 130 18.17 4.92 1.05
N GLN A 131 17.38 5.49 0.13
CA GLN A 131 17.76 5.72 -1.27
C GLN A 131 19.02 6.61 -1.41
N ARG A 132 19.43 7.33 -0.38
CA ARG A 132 20.69 8.09 -0.44
C ARG A 132 21.90 7.20 -0.69
N THR A 133 21.93 5.99 -0.16
CA THR A 133 23.09 5.08 -0.21
C THR A 133 22.75 3.67 -0.70
N ARG A 134 21.49 3.34 -0.91
CA ARG A 134 21.03 2.01 -1.38
C ARG A 134 19.99 2.15 -2.46
N ASP A 135 20.01 1.24 -3.40
CA ASP A 135 18.92 1.08 -4.34
C ASP A 135 17.64 0.66 -3.60
N VAL A 136 16.48 1.12 -4.07
CA VAL A 136 15.17 0.62 -3.61
C VAL A 136 14.54 -0.14 -4.77
N VAL A 137 14.31 -1.42 -4.57
CA VAL A 137 13.81 -2.35 -5.58
C VAL A 137 12.34 -2.67 -5.33
N LEU A 138 11.52 -2.50 -6.35
CA LEU A 138 10.10 -2.81 -6.35
C LEU A 138 9.83 -3.83 -7.45
N VAL A 139 9.25 -4.97 -7.06
CA VAL A 139 8.89 -6.04 -7.99
C VAL A 139 7.40 -6.29 -7.86
N ASP A 140 6.68 -6.14 -8.96
CA ASP A 140 5.31 -6.64 -9.00
C ASP A 140 5.36 -8.16 -8.88
N GLN A 141 4.80 -8.72 -7.80
CA GLN A 141 4.72 -10.17 -7.64
C GLN A 141 3.91 -10.77 -8.79
N ARG A 142 4.18 -12.07 -9.13
CA ARG A 142 3.37 -12.79 -10.12
C ARG A 142 1.88 -12.56 -9.88
N GLY A 143 1.13 -12.23 -10.92
CA GLY A 143 -0.30 -11.97 -10.85
C GLY A 143 -0.69 -10.55 -10.44
N THR A 144 0.26 -9.64 -10.19
CA THR A 144 -0.01 -8.24 -9.83
C THR A 144 0.51 -7.27 -10.89
N GLY A 145 -0.03 -6.06 -10.90
CA GLY A 145 0.45 -4.93 -11.69
C GLY A 145 0.74 -5.24 -13.15
N LYS A 146 2.02 -5.18 -13.53
CA LYS A 146 2.50 -5.54 -14.88
C LYS A 146 3.14 -6.94 -14.92
N SER A 147 3.08 -7.71 -13.83
CA SER A 147 3.59 -9.08 -13.73
C SER A 147 2.53 -10.13 -14.06
N SER A 148 2.05 -10.13 -15.29
CA SER A 148 1.01 -11.05 -15.78
C SER A 148 -0.24 -11.06 -14.88
N PRO A 149 -0.90 -9.91 -14.70
CA PRO A 149 -1.89 -9.70 -13.66
C PRO A 149 -3.10 -10.62 -13.78
N LEU A 150 -3.56 -11.14 -12.64
CA LEU A 150 -4.83 -11.84 -12.51
C LEU A 150 -5.93 -10.82 -12.12
N ASN A 151 -6.17 -9.85 -12.99
CA ASN A 151 -7.12 -8.78 -12.72
C ASN A 151 -8.54 -9.24 -12.97
N CYS A 152 -9.28 -9.44 -11.88
CA CYS A 152 -10.72 -9.49 -11.87
C CYS A 152 -11.24 -8.14 -11.40
N ARG A 153 -11.38 -7.19 -12.30
CA ARG A 153 -12.03 -5.92 -11.96
C ARG A 153 -13.49 -6.21 -11.65
N GLY A 154 -13.85 -6.11 -10.38
CA GLY A 154 -15.22 -6.04 -9.94
C GLY A 154 -15.61 -4.57 -9.92
N GLY A 155 -16.81 -4.26 -10.43
CA GLY A 155 -17.38 -2.94 -10.34
C GLY A 155 -16.71 -1.85 -11.20
N GLY A 156 -17.51 -0.90 -11.62
CA GLY A 156 -17.06 0.35 -12.22
C GLY A 156 -16.83 1.44 -11.16
N ASP A 157 -16.65 2.66 -11.63
CA ASP A 157 -16.49 3.86 -10.78
C ASP A 157 -17.84 4.41 -10.25
N SER A 158 -18.91 3.60 -10.21
CA SER A 158 -20.24 4.02 -9.78
C SER A 158 -20.47 3.80 -8.29
N LEU A 159 -21.23 4.70 -7.66
CA LEU A 159 -21.72 4.51 -6.28
C LEU A 159 -22.47 3.20 -6.11
N ARG A 160 -23.19 2.73 -7.16
CA ARG A 160 -23.95 1.47 -7.14
C ARG A 160 -23.07 0.26 -6.93
N ASP A 161 -21.84 0.28 -7.46
CA ASP A 161 -20.91 -0.83 -7.32
C ASP A 161 -20.50 -1.09 -5.86
N LEU A 162 -20.57 -0.05 -5.00
CA LEU A 162 -20.31 -0.18 -3.56
C LEU A 162 -21.38 -1.01 -2.83
N SER A 163 -22.60 -1.07 -3.37
CA SER A 163 -23.74 -1.81 -2.79
C SER A 163 -24.12 -3.03 -3.59
N GLU A 164 -23.25 -3.51 -4.48
CA GLU A 164 -23.52 -4.69 -5.31
C GLU A 164 -23.79 -5.92 -4.44
N PRO A 165 -24.87 -6.70 -4.72
CA PRO A 165 -25.14 -7.96 -4.04
C PRO A 165 -23.99 -8.96 -4.20
N ASP A 166 -23.69 -9.75 -3.16
CA ASP A 166 -22.65 -10.79 -3.22
C ASP A 166 -22.87 -11.81 -4.34
N THR A 167 -24.13 -12.14 -4.68
CA THR A 167 -24.48 -13.05 -5.77
C THR A 167 -23.94 -12.57 -7.11
N ASP A 168 -24.13 -11.29 -7.41
CA ASP A 168 -23.73 -10.68 -8.68
C ASP A 168 -22.21 -10.54 -8.74
N ALA A 169 -21.59 -10.15 -7.63
CA ALA A 169 -20.14 -10.10 -7.49
C ALA A 169 -19.49 -11.47 -7.69
N LEU A 170 -20.08 -12.55 -7.14
CA LEU A 170 -19.59 -13.92 -7.31
C LEU A 170 -19.73 -14.41 -8.76
N GLU A 171 -20.81 -14.07 -9.46
CA GLU A 171 -20.99 -14.44 -10.87
C GLU A 171 -19.97 -13.68 -11.77
N LYS A 172 -19.73 -12.41 -11.50
CA LYS A 172 -18.65 -11.65 -12.15
C LYS A 172 -17.28 -12.30 -11.91
N LEU A 173 -17.02 -12.80 -10.71
CA LEU A 173 -15.78 -13.52 -10.39
C LEU A 173 -15.67 -14.86 -11.15
N ARG A 174 -16.76 -15.64 -11.28
CA ARG A 174 -16.76 -16.87 -12.11
C ARG A 174 -16.45 -16.57 -13.56
N THR A 175 -17.09 -15.55 -14.11
CA THR A 175 -16.85 -15.08 -15.47
C THR A 175 -15.41 -14.61 -15.67
N CYS A 176 -14.87 -13.88 -14.69
CA CYS A 176 -13.48 -13.44 -14.72
C CYS A 176 -12.52 -14.64 -14.69
N LEU A 177 -12.72 -15.57 -13.76
CA LEU A 177 -11.89 -16.78 -13.63
C LEU A 177 -11.77 -17.54 -14.97
N ALA A 178 -12.89 -17.68 -15.69
CA ALA A 178 -12.90 -18.35 -16.99
C ALA A 178 -12.11 -17.61 -18.09
N ARG A 179 -11.76 -16.34 -17.87
CA ARG A 179 -11.04 -15.48 -18.83
C ARG A 179 -9.61 -15.14 -18.39
N LEU A 180 -9.20 -15.58 -17.20
CA LEU A 180 -7.85 -15.31 -16.73
C LEU A 180 -6.81 -15.88 -17.68
N PRO A 181 -5.74 -15.12 -17.96
CA PRO A 181 -4.69 -15.59 -18.87
C PRO A 181 -3.82 -16.68 -18.24
N GLY A 182 -3.80 -16.82 -16.92
CA GLY A 182 -2.95 -17.74 -16.15
C GLY A 182 -3.76 -18.72 -15.31
N ASP A 183 -3.09 -19.73 -14.79
CA ASP A 183 -3.68 -20.70 -13.86
C ASP A 183 -3.50 -20.22 -12.41
N PRO A 184 -4.57 -19.85 -11.69
CA PRO A 184 -4.51 -19.34 -10.32
C PRO A 184 -3.75 -20.24 -9.33
N ARG A 185 -3.65 -21.54 -9.61
CA ARG A 185 -2.93 -22.51 -8.76
C ARG A 185 -1.43 -22.21 -8.62
N PHE A 186 -0.85 -21.49 -9.57
CA PHE A 186 0.57 -21.14 -9.57
C PHE A 186 0.89 -19.76 -8.97
N TYR A 187 -0.08 -19.13 -8.27
CA TYR A 187 0.09 -17.79 -7.71
C TYR A 187 0.04 -17.84 -6.18
N THR A 188 0.98 -18.59 -5.58
CA THR A 188 1.17 -18.71 -4.13
C THR A 188 2.36 -17.86 -3.65
N THR A 189 2.41 -17.58 -2.35
CA THR A 189 3.51 -16.81 -1.75
C THR A 189 4.86 -17.50 -1.92
N ASN A 190 4.94 -18.85 -1.80
CA ASN A 190 6.17 -19.59 -2.02
C ASN A 190 6.75 -19.33 -3.42
N LEU A 191 5.92 -19.48 -4.46
CA LEU A 191 6.35 -19.27 -5.83
C LEU A 191 6.73 -17.82 -6.12
N ALA A 192 6.02 -16.86 -5.52
CA ALA A 192 6.34 -15.44 -5.63
C ALA A 192 7.69 -15.09 -4.99
N MET A 193 8.07 -15.78 -3.90
CA MET A 193 9.36 -15.54 -3.24
C MET A 193 10.53 -16.22 -3.96
N ASP A 194 10.29 -17.33 -4.63
CA ASP A 194 11.28 -17.92 -5.55
C ASP A 194 11.53 -17.02 -6.78
N ASP A 195 10.47 -16.39 -7.30
CA ASP A 195 10.61 -15.38 -8.36
C ASP A 195 11.42 -14.18 -7.89
N LEU A 196 11.22 -13.73 -6.66
CA LEU A 196 11.97 -12.61 -6.10
C LEU A 196 13.46 -12.94 -5.98
N ASP A 197 13.81 -14.17 -5.63
CA ASP A 197 15.23 -14.58 -5.59
C ASP A 197 15.85 -14.65 -6.99
N ASP A 198 15.10 -15.10 -8.00
CA ASP A 198 15.54 -15.01 -9.39
C ASP A 198 15.78 -13.55 -9.82
N VAL A 199 14.90 -12.61 -9.41
CA VAL A 199 15.09 -11.17 -9.67
C VAL A 199 16.31 -10.64 -8.95
N ARG A 200 16.55 -10.99 -7.68
CA ARG A 200 17.77 -10.63 -6.94
C ARG A 200 19.03 -11.06 -7.71
N ALA A 201 19.07 -12.33 -8.09
CA ALA A 201 20.19 -12.91 -8.84
C ALA A 201 20.35 -12.25 -10.22
N PHE A 202 19.24 -12.02 -10.94
CA PHE A 202 19.22 -11.31 -12.22
C PHE A 202 19.81 -9.89 -12.09
N LEU A 203 19.46 -9.14 -11.04
CA LEU A 203 19.98 -7.80 -10.80
C LEU A 203 21.45 -7.81 -10.30
N GLY A 204 21.96 -8.94 -9.82
CA GLY A 204 23.34 -9.09 -9.37
C GLY A 204 23.57 -8.75 -7.90
N TYR A 205 22.51 -8.70 -7.09
CA TYR A 205 22.65 -8.48 -5.65
C TYR A 205 22.95 -9.79 -4.92
N ASP A 206 24.00 -9.82 -4.12
CA ASP A 206 24.35 -10.96 -3.27
C ASP A 206 23.36 -11.09 -2.10
N ARG A 207 23.16 -9.99 -1.35
CA ARG A 207 22.24 -9.91 -0.22
C ARG A 207 21.36 -8.69 -0.31
N ILE A 208 20.14 -8.84 0.21
CA ILE A 208 19.11 -7.78 0.19
C ILE A 208 18.59 -7.48 1.59
N ASN A 209 18.08 -6.27 1.79
CA ASN A 209 17.22 -5.93 2.92
C ASN A 209 15.77 -6.02 2.45
N LEU A 210 14.88 -6.59 3.28
CA LEU A 210 13.46 -6.67 2.96
C LEU A 210 12.67 -5.70 3.84
N TYR A 211 11.78 -4.94 3.24
CA TYR A 211 10.70 -4.27 3.93
C TYR A 211 9.37 -4.88 3.48
N GLY A 212 8.68 -5.53 4.39
CA GLY A 212 7.34 -6.04 4.16
C GLY A 212 6.30 -5.20 4.91
N GLY A 213 5.25 -4.76 4.21
CA GLY A 213 4.08 -4.12 4.80
C GLY A 213 2.86 -5.04 4.73
N SER A 214 2.13 -5.23 5.85
CA SER A 214 0.91 -6.05 5.86
C SER A 214 1.17 -7.48 5.36
N TYR A 215 0.43 -8.00 4.35
CA TYR A 215 0.77 -9.28 3.70
C TYR A 215 2.24 -9.36 3.24
N GLY A 216 2.86 -8.25 2.87
CA GLY A 216 4.29 -8.23 2.52
C GLY A 216 5.20 -8.71 3.65
N THR A 217 4.75 -8.68 4.91
CA THR A 217 5.48 -9.28 6.05
C THR A 217 5.48 -10.80 5.99
N ARG A 218 4.34 -11.41 5.57
CA ARG A 218 4.26 -12.86 5.28
C ARG A 218 5.22 -13.22 4.16
N ALA A 219 5.20 -12.45 3.07
CA ALA A 219 6.12 -12.66 1.96
C ALA A 219 7.59 -12.57 2.41
N ALA A 220 7.96 -11.56 3.22
CA ALA A 220 9.31 -11.43 3.77
C ALA A 220 9.70 -12.63 4.64
N LEU A 221 8.81 -13.11 5.50
CA LEU A 221 9.05 -14.31 6.33
C LEU A 221 9.22 -15.58 5.48
N VAL A 222 8.41 -15.73 4.42
CA VAL A 222 8.55 -16.85 3.47
C VAL A 222 9.87 -16.75 2.74
N TYR A 223 10.28 -15.56 2.30
CA TYR A 223 11.59 -15.37 1.66
C TYR A 223 12.74 -15.74 2.61
N VAL A 224 12.69 -15.30 3.86
CA VAL A 224 13.69 -15.67 4.88
C VAL A 224 13.78 -17.18 5.09
N ARG A 225 12.65 -17.89 5.08
CA ARG A 225 12.63 -19.36 5.19
C ARG A 225 13.30 -20.05 4.01
N ARG A 226 13.08 -19.55 2.79
CA ARG A 226 13.50 -20.19 1.55
C ARG A 226 14.89 -19.76 1.08
N HIS A 227 15.23 -18.50 1.32
CA HIS A 227 16.42 -17.82 0.78
C HIS A 227 17.11 -16.94 1.84
N GLY A 228 17.09 -17.38 3.11
CA GLY A 228 17.58 -16.59 4.24
C GLY A 228 19.08 -16.21 4.16
N GLU A 229 19.88 -17.02 3.46
CA GLU A 229 21.29 -16.73 3.18
C GLU A 229 21.49 -15.45 2.37
N HIS A 230 20.54 -15.09 1.54
CA HIS A 230 20.54 -13.86 0.74
C HIS A 230 19.93 -12.65 1.47
N VAL A 231 19.54 -12.79 2.74
CA VAL A 231 18.94 -11.71 3.51
C VAL A 231 19.94 -11.10 4.49
N ARG A 232 20.10 -9.79 4.43
CA ARG A 232 20.91 -9.04 5.41
C ARG A 232 20.08 -8.63 6.63
N ALA A 233 18.88 -8.08 6.41
CA ALA A 233 17.98 -7.65 7.48
C ALA A 233 16.54 -7.57 6.98
N ILE A 234 15.56 -7.67 7.89
CA ILE A 234 14.13 -7.55 7.55
C ILE A 234 13.42 -6.52 8.42
N VAL A 235 12.53 -5.74 7.81
CA VAL A 235 11.54 -4.89 8.48
C VAL A 235 10.17 -5.49 8.23
N LEU A 236 9.42 -5.75 9.30
CA LEU A 236 8.07 -6.29 9.27
C LEU A 236 7.12 -5.25 9.85
N ASP A 237 6.36 -4.55 9.02
CA ASP A 237 5.48 -3.45 9.41
C ASP A 237 4.01 -3.86 9.25
N GLY A 238 3.29 -4.02 10.38
CA GLY A 238 1.93 -4.55 10.38
C GLY A 238 1.91 -6.05 10.05
N VAL A 239 2.31 -6.88 11.00
CA VAL A 239 2.67 -8.29 10.78
C VAL A 239 1.49 -9.20 10.53
N ALA A 240 1.49 -9.89 9.38
CA ALA A 240 0.54 -10.95 9.02
C ALA A 240 1.29 -12.29 8.85
N PRO A 241 1.51 -13.07 9.93
CA PRO A 241 2.25 -14.32 9.84
C PRO A 241 1.47 -15.42 9.10
N MET A 242 2.16 -16.52 8.75
CA MET A 242 1.55 -17.61 8.00
C MET A 242 0.49 -18.39 8.80
N ASP A 243 0.54 -18.36 10.11
CA ASP A 243 -0.47 -18.97 10.98
C ASP A 243 -1.71 -18.09 11.18
N MET A 244 -1.65 -16.80 10.83
CA MET A 244 -2.81 -15.92 10.70
C MET A 244 -3.68 -16.36 9.52
N ARG A 245 -4.87 -16.87 9.81
CA ARG A 245 -5.82 -17.39 8.80
C ARG A 245 -6.69 -16.25 8.28
N LEU A 246 -6.29 -15.66 7.17
CA LEU A 246 -7.04 -14.56 6.56
C LEU A 246 -8.32 -15.06 5.88
N PRO A 247 -9.48 -14.39 6.05
CA PRO A 247 -9.74 -13.21 6.88
C PRO A 247 -10.32 -13.53 8.27
N MET A 248 -10.12 -14.73 8.82
CA MET A 248 -10.82 -15.27 9.98
C MET A 248 -10.88 -14.32 11.20
N TYR A 249 -9.78 -13.61 11.46
CA TYR A 249 -9.68 -12.74 12.65
C TYR A 249 -10.02 -11.26 12.39
N ALA A 250 -10.34 -10.91 11.17
CA ALA A 250 -10.43 -9.50 10.78
C ALA A 250 -11.58 -8.76 11.48
N ALA A 251 -12.73 -9.40 11.72
CA ALA A 251 -13.84 -8.78 12.46
C ALA A 251 -13.48 -8.52 13.93
N ARG A 252 -12.81 -9.47 14.58
CA ARG A 252 -12.33 -9.36 15.97
C ARG A 252 -11.29 -8.24 16.10
N ASP A 253 -10.28 -8.25 15.24
CA ASP A 253 -9.16 -7.31 15.30
C ASP A 253 -9.62 -5.88 14.95
N ALA A 254 -10.56 -5.73 14.01
CA ALA A 254 -11.22 -4.46 13.72
C ALA A 254 -12.09 -3.95 14.87
N GLN A 255 -12.82 -4.85 15.56
CA GLN A 255 -13.61 -4.48 16.74
C GLN A 255 -12.73 -3.93 17.84
N ARG A 256 -11.58 -4.57 18.11
CA ARG A 256 -10.60 -4.08 19.07
C ARG A 256 -10.16 -2.62 18.75
N ALA A 257 -9.88 -2.32 17.48
CA ALA A 257 -9.50 -0.97 17.06
C ALA A 257 -10.66 0.02 17.19
N LEU A 258 -11.89 -0.41 16.90
CA LEU A 258 -13.09 0.40 17.04
C LEU A 258 -13.42 0.67 18.51
N ASP A 259 -13.31 -0.33 19.39
CA ASP A 259 -13.49 -0.17 20.83
C ASP A 259 -12.47 0.82 21.39
N ARG A 260 -11.22 0.75 20.93
CA ARG A 260 -10.20 1.74 21.31
C ARG A 260 -10.55 3.14 20.82
N LEU A 261 -11.14 3.30 19.63
CA LEU A 261 -11.65 4.59 19.15
C LEU A 261 -12.72 5.16 20.10
N TYR A 262 -13.66 4.32 20.55
CA TYR A 262 -14.70 4.72 21.49
C TYR A 262 -14.13 5.12 22.85
N ASP A 263 -13.19 4.35 23.37
CA ASP A 263 -12.51 4.62 24.64
C ASP A 263 -11.72 5.94 24.57
N ASP A 264 -10.99 6.16 23.50
CA ASP A 264 -10.22 7.39 23.31
C ASP A 264 -11.15 8.61 23.20
N CYS A 265 -12.28 8.50 22.49
CA CYS A 265 -13.29 9.56 22.42
C CYS A 265 -13.96 9.81 23.80
N TRP A 266 -14.22 8.76 24.56
CA TRP A 266 -14.77 8.88 25.91
C TRP A 266 -13.82 9.61 26.87
N HIS A 267 -12.52 9.38 26.76
CA HIS A 267 -11.51 10.04 27.59
C HIS A 267 -11.17 11.46 27.10
N ASP A 268 -11.40 11.76 25.81
CA ASP A 268 -11.33 13.12 25.28
C ASP A 268 -12.61 13.90 25.68
N GLY A 269 -12.46 14.91 26.53
CA GLY A 269 -13.59 15.67 27.05
C GLY A 269 -14.42 16.37 25.97
N ALA A 270 -13.77 16.87 24.91
CA ALA A 270 -14.44 17.56 23.80
C ALA A 270 -15.18 16.55 22.90
N CYS A 271 -14.55 15.42 22.58
CA CYS A 271 -15.19 14.34 21.81
C CYS A 271 -16.40 13.76 22.55
N ARG A 272 -16.23 13.45 23.85
CA ARG A 272 -17.33 12.93 24.68
C ARG A 272 -18.53 13.89 24.75
N ALA A 273 -18.26 15.19 24.85
CA ALA A 273 -19.33 16.19 24.89
C ALA A 273 -20.04 16.34 23.54
N ALA A 274 -19.30 16.29 22.43
CA ALA A 274 -19.85 16.41 21.09
C ALA A 274 -20.59 15.12 20.66
N TYR A 275 -20.07 13.94 21.03
CA TYR A 275 -20.58 12.63 20.57
C TYR A 275 -20.88 11.68 21.75
N PRO A 276 -21.86 12.02 22.61
CA PRO A 276 -22.17 11.19 23.76
C PRO A 276 -22.69 9.81 23.33
N ARG A 277 -22.31 8.77 24.08
CA ARG A 277 -22.71 7.37 23.82
C ARG A 277 -22.40 6.87 22.39
N LEU A 278 -21.26 7.27 21.83
CA LEU A 278 -20.88 6.98 20.46
C LEU A 278 -20.99 5.49 20.10
N ALA A 279 -20.53 4.59 20.97
CA ALA A 279 -20.59 3.14 20.75
C ALA A 279 -22.03 2.61 20.64
N GLU A 280 -22.93 3.06 21.49
CA GLU A 280 -24.35 2.66 21.47
C GLU A 280 -25.03 3.17 20.20
N ARG A 281 -24.76 4.42 19.84
CA ARG A 281 -25.31 5.08 18.67
C ARG A 281 -24.85 4.40 17.39
N THR A 282 -23.56 4.04 17.29
CA THR A 282 -23.04 3.29 16.14
C THR A 282 -23.75 1.94 16.00
N ARG A 283 -23.94 1.18 17.10
CA ARG A 283 -24.68 -0.08 17.06
C ARG A 283 -26.14 0.11 16.63
N ALA A 284 -26.80 1.14 17.14
CA ALA A 284 -28.19 1.46 16.75
C ALA A 284 -28.31 1.83 15.27
N LEU A 285 -27.36 2.61 14.73
CA LEU A 285 -27.27 2.91 13.29
C LEU A 285 -27.15 1.63 12.46
N MET A 286 -26.25 0.72 12.83
CA MET A 286 -26.06 -0.54 12.12
C MET A 286 -27.31 -1.43 12.18
N ALA A 287 -27.96 -1.55 13.35
CA ALA A 287 -29.19 -2.32 13.50
C ALA A 287 -30.34 -1.73 12.65
N ARG A 288 -30.43 -0.40 12.55
CA ARG A 288 -31.41 0.27 11.66
C ARG A 288 -31.15 -0.06 10.19
N LEU A 289 -29.89 -0.03 9.76
CA LEU A 289 -29.52 -0.37 8.38
C LEU A 289 -29.67 -1.87 8.06
N ASP A 290 -29.52 -2.74 9.05
CA ASP A 290 -29.79 -4.18 8.92
C ASP A 290 -31.31 -4.43 8.69
N ALA A 291 -32.16 -3.73 9.45
CA ALA A 291 -33.60 -3.87 9.34
C ALA A 291 -34.17 -3.23 8.07
N ASN A 292 -33.66 -2.06 7.70
CA ASN A 292 -34.16 -1.25 6.58
C ASN A 292 -32.99 -0.53 5.90
N PRO A 293 -32.40 -1.09 4.85
CA PRO A 293 -31.42 -0.38 4.03
C PRO A 293 -32.00 0.92 3.47
N LEU A 294 -31.18 1.96 3.37
CA LEU A 294 -31.61 3.29 2.96
C LEU A 294 -31.14 3.61 1.54
N ARG A 295 -32.04 4.17 0.72
CA ARG A 295 -31.67 4.73 -0.58
C ARG A 295 -31.27 6.18 -0.41
N VAL A 296 -30.06 6.51 -0.87
CA VAL A 296 -29.47 7.84 -0.81
C VAL A 296 -29.11 8.29 -2.21
N THR A 297 -29.55 9.49 -2.58
CA THR A 297 -29.16 10.15 -3.82
C THR A 297 -28.12 11.21 -3.51
N MET A 298 -26.96 11.14 -4.14
CA MET A 298 -25.88 12.09 -3.90
C MET A 298 -24.99 12.28 -5.13
N PRO A 299 -24.28 13.43 -5.26
CA PRO A 299 -23.24 13.56 -6.26
C PRO A 299 -22.10 12.58 -5.96
N HIS A 300 -21.64 11.89 -6.99
CA HIS A 300 -20.46 11.03 -6.89
C HIS A 300 -19.23 11.90 -6.53
N PRO A 301 -18.42 11.57 -5.51
CA PRO A 301 -17.35 12.43 -5.00
C PRO A 301 -16.27 12.82 -6.03
N ARG A 302 -16.03 11.96 -7.05
CA ARG A 302 -15.01 12.20 -8.09
C ARG A 302 -15.58 12.79 -9.37
N THR A 303 -16.76 12.34 -9.79
CA THR A 303 -17.32 12.71 -11.09
C THR A 303 -18.34 13.86 -11.01
N GLY A 304 -18.92 14.11 -9.84
CA GLY A 304 -20.02 15.05 -9.64
C GLY A 304 -21.37 14.57 -10.21
N VAL A 305 -21.42 13.41 -10.85
CA VAL A 305 -22.68 12.85 -11.39
C VAL A 305 -23.55 12.41 -10.22
N THR A 306 -24.83 12.79 -10.25
CA THR A 306 -25.79 12.37 -9.22
C THR A 306 -26.20 10.92 -9.47
N GLU A 307 -26.02 10.10 -8.43
CA GLU A 307 -26.34 8.66 -8.47
C GLU A 307 -27.15 8.28 -7.22
N GLU A 308 -27.93 7.19 -7.34
CA GLU A 308 -28.62 6.57 -6.22
C GLU A 308 -27.82 5.35 -5.76
N ILE A 309 -27.63 5.24 -4.42
CA ILE A 309 -26.97 4.11 -3.76
C ILE A 309 -27.83 3.55 -2.65
N GLU A 310 -27.83 2.24 -2.46
CA GLU A 310 -28.43 1.60 -1.31
C GLU A 310 -27.39 1.45 -0.19
N VAL A 311 -27.62 2.16 0.91
CA VAL A 311 -26.74 2.10 2.08
C VAL A 311 -27.18 0.96 2.99
N THR A 312 -26.46 -0.14 2.91
CA THR A 312 -26.64 -1.31 3.77
C THR A 312 -25.70 -1.23 4.99
N SER A 313 -26.00 -2.01 6.03
CA SER A 313 -25.09 -2.18 7.16
C SER A 313 -23.74 -2.77 6.75
N LYS A 314 -23.71 -3.63 5.71
CA LYS A 314 -22.47 -4.17 5.13
C LYS A 314 -21.59 -3.07 4.56
N LEU A 315 -22.18 -2.17 3.77
CA LEU A 315 -21.46 -1.01 3.22
C LEU A 315 -20.95 -0.09 4.32
N ALA A 316 -21.80 0.29 5.27
CA ALA A 316 -21.42 1.14 6.40
C ALA A 316 -20.29 0.50 7.24
N ALA A 317 -20.39 -0.79 7.56
CA ALA A 317 -19.34 -1.53 8.26
C ALA A 317 -18.02 -1.56 7.48
N SER A 318 -18.06 -1.74 6.16
CA SER A 318 -16.86 -1.74 5.32
C SER A 318 -16.17 -0.39 5.30
N ILE A 319 -16.93 0.71 5.29
CA ILE A 319 -16.38 2.08 5.36
C ILE A 319 -15.74 2.33 6.73
N VAL A 320 -16.42 1.97 7.81
CA VAL A 320 -15.88 2.08 9.18
C VAL A 320 -14.57 1.28 9.29
N PHE A 321 -14.57 0.03 8.81
CA PHE A 321 -13.38 -0.83 8.81
C PHE A 321 -12.19 -0.17 8.08
N ARG A 322 -12.41 0.35 6.88
CA ARG A 322 -11.37 1.04 6.10
C ARG A 322 -10.87 2.32 6.80
N ALA A 323 -11.77 3.08 7.40
CA ALA A 323 -11.40 4.31 8.10
C ALA A 323 -10.49 4.04 9.31
N LEU A 324 -10.59 2.87 9.94
CA LEU A 324 -9.73 2.48 11.07
C LEU A 324 -8.26 2.24 10.70
N TYR A 325 -7.94 2.02 9.40
CA TYR A 325 -6.54 1.84 8.96
C TYR A 325 -5.65 3.05 9.28
N SER A 326 -6.22 4.25 9.20
CA SER A 326 -5.50 5.49 9.50
C SER A 326 -6.12 6.19 10.71
N PRO A 327 -5.35 6.56 11.74
CA PRO A 327 -5.86 7.32 12.87
C PRO A 327 -6.49 8.66 12.47
N LEU A 328 -6.04 9.25 11.35
CA LEU A 328 -6.62 10.50 10.83
C LEU A 328 -8.05 10.27 10.31
N THR A 329 -8.26 9.26 9.46
CA THR A 329 -9.62 8.93 8.99
C THR A 329 -10.49 8.40 10.10
N ALA A 330 -9.94 7.66 11.06
CA ALA A 330 -10.67 7.22 12.25
C ALA A 330 -11.13 8.38 13.14
N SER A 331 -10.34 9.47 13.21
CA SER A 331 -10.71 10.63 14.04
C SER A 331 -11.93 11.42 13.50
N ILE A 332 -12.29 11.22 12.25
CA ILE A 332 -13.47 11.84 11.61
C ILE A 332 -14.73 11.00 11.84
N LEU A 333 -14.61 9.69 12.11
CA LEU A 333 -15.73 8.77 12.24
C LEU A 333 -16.81 9.23 13.24
N PRO A 334 -16.50 9.77 14.44
CA PRO A 334 -17.54 10.22 15.36
C PRO A 334 -18.50 11.23 14.74
N SER A 335 -17.98 12.21 14.01
CA SER A 335 -18.80 13.24 13.35
C SER A 335 -19.62 12.68 12.18
N LEU A 336 -19.07 11.71 11.44
CA LEU A 336 -19.78 11.08 10.32
C LEU A 336 -20.89 10.14 10.78
N ILE A 337 -20.67 9.42 11.89
CA ILE A 337 -21.70 8.59 12.52
C ILE A 337 -22.84 9.45 13.03
N GLU A 338 -22.54 10.58 13.71
CA GLU A 338 -23.52 11.57 14.14
C GLU A 338 -24.42 12.02 12.99
N ARG A 339 -23.81 12.42 11.87
CA ARG A 339 -24.54 12.88 10.67
C ARG A 339 -25.38 11.77 10.05
N ALA A 340 -24.84 10.56 9.96
CA ALA A 340 -25.54 9.40 9.40
C ALA A 340 -26.78 9.00 10.20
N GLU A 341 -26.77 9.18 11.52
CA GLU A 341 -27.96 8.99 12.37
C GLU A 341 -29.09 9.93 12.01
N HIS A 342 -28.76 11.15 11.58
CA HIS A 342 -29.71 12.16 11.11
C HIS A 342 -30.03 12.05 9.60
N GLY A 343 -29.57 10.98 8.95
CA GLY A 343 -29.85 10.69 7.53
C GLY A 343 -28.84 11.27 6.53
N ASP A 344 -27.81 11.98 7.00
CA ASP A 344 -26.77 12.51 6.12
C ASP A 344 -25.59 11.52 6.03
N PHE A 345 -25.60 10.70 4.98
CA PHE A 345 -24.58 9.71 4.68
C PHE A 345 -23.47 10.20 3.74
N GLN A 346 -23.53 11.42 3.21
CA GLN A 346 -22.61 11.90 2.18
C GLN A 346 -21.14 11.80 2.62
N GLY A 347 -20.84 12.28 3.83
CA GLY A 347 -19.48 12.23 4.38
C GLY A 347 -18.98 10.81 4.61
N LEU A 348 -19.84 9.92 5.11
CA LEU A 348 -19.49 8.52 5.34
C LEU A 348 -19.22 7.81 3.99
N LEU A 349 -20.08 7.99 2.99
CA LEU A 349 -19.90 7.44 1.66
C LEU A 349 -18.67 8.01 0.94
N ALA A 350 -18.35 9.30 1.15
CA ALA A 350 -17.14 9.92 0.59
C ALA A 350 -15.85 9.24 1.08
N LEU A 351 -15.83 8.72 2.32
CA LEU A 351 -14.69 7.94 2.84
C LEU A 351 -14.45 6.65 2.05
N ALA A 352 -15.48 6.06 1.42
CA ALA A 352 -15.30 4.87 0.59
C ALA A 352 -14.34 5.14 -0.58
N PHE A 353 -14.29 6.39 -1.07
CA PHE A 353 -13.44 6.81 -2.19
C PHE A 353 -12.10 7.45 -1.76
N ALA A 354 -11.93 7.77 -0.47
CA ALA A 354 -10.73 8.44 0.02
C ALA A 354 -9.45 7.58 -0.04
N GLY A 355 -9.57 6.26 -0.23
CA GLY A 355 -8.45 5.31 -0.25
C GLY A 355 -8.28 4.54 -1.57
N GLU A 356 -9.01 4.88 -2.63
CA GLU A 356 -9.10 4.06 -3.85
C GLU A 356 -7.81 3.99 -4.68
N SER A 357 -6.89 4.93 -4.57
CA SER A 357 -5.60 4.83 -5.27
C SER A 357 -4.79 3.59 -4.89
N ALA A 358 -5.01 3.04 -3.68
CA ALA A 358 -4.40 1.79 -3.24
C ALA A 358 -5.19 0.54 -3.70
N THR A 359 -6.51 0.67 -3.92
CA THR A 359 -7.36 -0.44 -4.40
C THR A 359 -7.28 -0.62 -5.91
N ASP A 360 -7.04 0.43 -6.69
CA ASP A 360 -6.83 0.34 -8.15
C ASP A 360 -5.58 -0.47 -8.50
N ALA A 361 -4.59 -0.50 -7.60
CA ALA A 361 -3.38 -1.31 -7.73
C ALA A 361 -3.56 -2.76 -7.21
N MET A 362 -4.78 -3.19 -6.83
CA MET A 362 -5.04 -4.51 -6.26
C MET A 362 -5.51 -5.51 -7.33
N SER A 363 -4.76 -6.59 -7.51
CA SER A 363 -5.17 -7.72 -8.36
C SER A 363 -6.04 -8.70 -7.56
N LEU A 364 -7.36 -8.62 -7.71
CA LEU A 364 -8.31 -9.45 -6.97
C LEU A 364 -8.11 -10.96 -7.24
N GLY A 365 -7.82 -11.34 -8.49
CA GLY A 365 -7.54 -12.74 -8.80
C GLY A 365 -6.28 -13.26 -8.10
N MET A 366 -5.22 -12.44 -7.99
CA MET A 366 -4.03 -12.80 -7.20
C MET A 366 -4.38 -12.89 -5.70
N GLN A 367 -5.16 -11.94 -5.17
CA GLN A 367 -5.60 -11.98 -3.78
C GLN A 367 -6.33 -13.28 -3.47
N LEU A 368 -7.31 -13.66 -4.30
CA LEU A 368 -8.07 -14.89 -4.15
C LEU A 368 -7.17 -16.13 -4.29
N SER A 369 -6.20 -16.12 -5.22
CA SER A 369 -5.28 -17.24 -5.39
C SER A 369 -4.46 -17.53 -4.12
N VAL A 370 -3.96 -16.49 -3.45
CA VAL A 370 -3.26 -16.64 -2.17
C VAL A 370 -4.23 -17.09 -1.07
N LEU A 371 -5.31 -16.34 -0.83
CA LEU A 371 -6.21 -16.61 0.29
C LEU A 371 -6.90 -17.97 0.20
N CYS A 372 -7.32 -18.35 -1.00
CA CYS A 372 -7.99 -19.63 -1.21
C CYS A 372 -7.03 -20.83 -1.16
N SER A 373 -5.73 -20.62 -1.47
CA SER A 373 -4.72 -21.68 -1.38
C SER A 373 -4.13 -21.81 0.02
N GLU A 374 -3.82 -20.68 0.67
CA GLU A 374 -2.99 -20.65 1.87
C GLU A 374 -3.80 -20.55 3.17
N ASP A 375 -4.96 -19.90 3.15
CA ASP A 375 -5.73 -19.62 4.37
C ASP A 375 -7.04 -20.41 4.43
N SER A 376 -7.85 -20.38 3.37
CA SER A 376 -9.19 -20.97 3.33
C SER A 376 -9.24 -22.47 3.71
N PRO A 377 -8.25 -23.33 3.37
CA PRO A 377 -8.26 -24.74 3.77
C PRO A 377 -8.12 -24.97 5.27
N ARG A 378 -7.80 -23.93 6.06
CA ARG A 378 -7.41 -24.04 7.48
C ARG A 378 -8.48 -23.58 8.46
N TYR A 379 -9.65 -23.20 8.00
CA TYR A 379 -10.78 -22.82 8.85
C TYR A 379 -12.11 -23.26 8.25
N ALA A 380 -13.07 -23.52 9.12
CA ALA A 380 -14.46 -23.76 8.74
C ALA A 380 -15.29 -22.45 8.85
N ASN A 381 -16.49 -22.44 8.26
CA ASN A 381 -17.39 -21.29 8.37
C ASN A 381 -17.80 -21.01 9.82
N GLU A 382 -17.91 -22.05 10.64
CA GLU A 382 -18.22 -21.97 12.07
C GLU A 382 -17.12 -21.23 12.84
N ASP A 383 -15.87 -21.36 12.43
CA ASP A 383 -14.75 -20.61 13.00
C ASP A 383 -14.88 -19.11 12.72
N LEU A 384 -15.22 -18.75 11.48
CA LEU A 384 -15.49 -17.36 11.09
C LEU A 384 -16.63 -16.74 11.91
N VAL A 385 -17.74 -17.48 12.06
CA VAL A 385 -18.88 -17.04 12.86
C VAL A 385 -18.45 -16.81 14.30
N ARG A 386 -17.73 -17.77 14.90
CA ARG A 386 -17.27 -17.67 16.29
C ARG A 386 -16.37 -16.45 16.54
N GLU A 387 -15.39 -16.21 15.66
CA GLU A 387 -14.46 -15.07 15.77
C GLU A 387 -15.13 -13.71 15.50
N SER A 388 -16.31 -13.73 14.85
CA SER A 388 -17.09 -12.53 14.53
C SER A 388 -18.19 -12.20 15.54
N LEU A 389 -18.49 -13.11 16.49
CA LEU A 389 -19.57 -12.94 17.44
C LEU A 389 -19.38 -11.68 18.30
N GLY A 390 -20.47 -10.91 18.46
CA GLY A 390 -20.48 -9.69 19.27
C GLY A 390 -19.78 -8.48 18.64
N THR A 391 -19.18 -8.63 17.45
CA THR A 391 -18.55 -7.51 16.74
C THR A 391 -19.57 -6.72 15.91
N LEU A 392 -19.30 -5.43 15.70
CA LEU A 392 -20.08 -4.58 14.78
C LEU A 392 -20.02 -5.12 13.35
N PHE A 393 -18.92 -5.74 12.98
CA PHE A 393 -18.60 -6.17 11.63
C PHE A 393 -19.26 -7.51 11.27
N GLY A 394 -19.43 -8.43 12.22
CA GLY A 394 -19.95 -9.75 11.96
C GLY A 394 -19.16 -10.47 10.88
N THR A 395 -19.81 -11.40 10.16
CA THR A 395 -19.20 -12.08 9.00
C THR A 395 -19.29 -11.29 7.70
N ARG A 396 -20.05 -10.17 7.69
CA ARG A 396 -20.50 -9.44 6.48
C ARG A 396 -19.37 -8.86 5.64
N LEU A 397 -18.21 -8.56 6.23
CA LEU A 397 -17.07 -7.99 5.48
C LEU A 397 -16.43 -8.99 4.50
N PHE A 398 -16.54 -10.28 4.75
CA PHE A 398 -15.73 -11.30 4.08
C PHE A 398 -16.54 -12.43 3.45
N THR A 399 -17.88 -12.36 3.51
CA THR A 399 -18.78 -13.39 2.96
C THR A 399 -18.52 -13.66 1.48
N GLY A 400 -18.40 -12.64 0.66
CA GLY A 400 -18.10 -12.78 -0.76
C GLY A 400 -16.74 -13.43 -1.02
N GLN A 401 -15.71 -13.07 -0.27
CA GLN A 401 -14.35 -13.62 -0.40
C GLN A 401 -14.29 -15.10 0.01
N VAL A 402 -14.93 -15.44 1.12
CA VAL A 402 -15.01 -16.83 1.61
C VAL A 402 -15.80 -17.70 0.61
N ALA A 403 -16.92 -17.20 0.11
CA ALA A 403 -17.74 -17.89 -0.90
C ALA A 403 -16.97 -18.08 -2.23
N ALA A 404 -16.16 -17.11 -2.65
CA ALA A 404 -15.31 -17.24 -3.84
C ALA A 404 -14.31 -18.40 -3.72
N CYS A 405 -13.75 -18.65 -2.53
CA CYS A 405 -12.84 -19.78 -2.30
C CYS A 405 -13.50 -21.15 -2.44
N GLY A 406 -14.84 -21.22 -2.48
CA GLY A 406 -15.59 -22.45 -2.78
C GLY A 406 -15.42 -22.92 -4.22
N PHE A 407 -15.11 -22.03 -5.17
CA PHE A 407 -14.91 -22.37 -6.58
C PHE A 407 -13.55 -21.93 -7.16
N TRP A 408 -12.81 -21.09 -6.46
CA TRP A 408 -11.50 -20.61 -6.92
C TRP A 408 -10.47 -21.74 -6.89
N PRO A 409 -9.66 -21.95 -7.96
CA PRO A 409 -8.64 -22.98 -7.98
C PRO A 409 -7.59 -22.76 -6.89
N LYS A 410 -7.24 -23.84 -6.18
CA LYS A 410 -6.31 -23.80 -5.06
C LYS A 410 -4.95 -24.37 -5.45
N GLY A 411 -3.91 -23.57 -5.23
CA GLY A 411 -2.52 -24.00 -5.38
C GLY A 411 -2.10 -24.93 -4.26
N ARG A 412 -1.03 -25.67 -4.49
CA ARG A 412 -0.47 -26.59 -3.49
C ARG A 412 0.36 -25.81 -2.48
N VAL A 413 0.06 -26.01 -1.20
CA VAL A 413 0.82 -25.48 -0.07
C VAL A 413 1.09 -26.64 0.88
N ASP A 414 2.34 -26.81 1.30
CA ASP A 414 2.73 -27.85 2.24
C ASP A 414 2.53 -27.42 3.70
N ASP A 415 2.45 -28.37 4.61
CA ASP A 415 2.23 -28.09 6.04
C ASP A 415 3.40 -27.32 6.67
N ALA A 416 4.61 -27.46 6.14
CA ALA A 416 5.77 -26.72 6.61
C ALA A 416 5.64 -25.21 6.40
N TYR A 417 4.83 -24.78 5.43
CA TYR A 417 4.52 -23.37 5.19
C TYR A 417 3.98 -22.68 6.45
N TYR A 418 3.15 -23.37 7.22
CA TYR A 418 2.42 -22.79 8.36
C TYR A 418 3.22 -22.77 9.67
N THR A 419 4.39 -23.39 9.70
CA THR A 419 5.23 -23.37 10.89
C THR A 419 5.85 -21.98 11.10
N PRO A 420 6.15 -21.54 12.34
CA PRO A 420 6.85 -20.30 12.59
C PRO A 420 8.22 -20.25 11.89
N VAL A 421 8.60 -19.09 11.41
CA VAL A 421 9.94 -18.87 10.82
C VAL A 421 10.95 -18.60 11.92
N VAL A 422 11.82 -19.57 12.18
CA VAL A 422 12.93 -19.41 13.12
C VAL A 422 14.16 -18.94 12.35
N SER A 423 14.68 -17.76 12.68
CA SER A 423 15.79 -17.17 11.91
C SER A 423 16.72 -16.33 12.80
N PRO A 424 18.05 -16.34 12.52
CA PRO A 424 19.01 -15.42 13.10
C PRO A 424 19.08 -14.07 12.34
N VAL A 425 18.38 -13.90 11.23
CA VAL A 425 18.38 -12.66 10.45
C VAL A 425 17.93 -11.50 11.35
N PRO A 426 18.66 -10.37 11.40
CA PRO A 426 18.22 -9.19 12.12
C PRO A 426 16.84 -8.72 11.67
N ALA A 427 15.94 -8.46 12.62
CA ALA A 427 14.55 -8.12 12.33
C ALA A 427 14.08 -6.92 13.16
N LEU A 428 13.49 -5.94 12.49
CA LEU A 428 12.71 -4.87 13.13
C LEU A 428 11.23 -5.15 12.88
N VAL A 429 10.49 -5.44 13.95
CA VAL A 429 9.06 -5.71 13.92
C VAL A 429 8.32 -4.47 14.40
N LEU A 430 7.43 -3.92 13.59
CA LEU A 430 6.67 -2.71 13.87
C LEU A 430 5.18 -3.02 13.88
N SER A 431 4.47 -2.49 14.87
CA SER A 431 3.02 -2.60 14.95
C SER A 431 2.40 -1.28 15.41
N GLY A 432 1.33 -0.85 14.75
CA GLY A 432 0.51 0.24 15.23
C GLY A 432 -0.42 -0.22 16.35
N GLU A 433 -0.52 0.54 17.43
CA GLU A 433 -1.42 0.22 18.56
C GLU A 433 -2.88 0.12 18.10
N LEU A 434 -3.28 0.98 17.15
CA LEU A 434 -4.64 1.12 16.64
C LEU A 434 -4.90 0.33 15.35
N ASP A 435 -3.99 -0.55 14.96
CA ASP A 435 -4.10 -1.31 13.70
C ASP A 435 -5.32 -2.25 13.73
N PRO A 436 -6.28 -2.12 12.78
CA PRO A 436 -7.50 -2.93 12.75
C PRO A 436 -7.35 -4.32 12.11
N VAL A 437 -6.21 -4.62 11.49
CA VAL A 437 -6.00 -5.86 10.72
C VAL A 437 -4.83 -6.69 11.20
N THR A 438 -3.74 -6.02 11.60
CA THR A 438 -2.51 -6.65 12.07
C THR A 438 -2.08 -6.05 13.40
N PRO A 439 -2.92 -6.19 14.47
CA PRO A 439 -2.63 -5.62 15.79
C PRO A 439 -1.31 -6.14 16.37
N PRO A 440 -0.78 -5.47 17.41
CA PRO A 440 0.51 -5.80 18.03
C PRO A 440 0.68 -7.25 18.47
N THR A 441 -0.41 -7.96 18.75
CA THR A 441 -0.40 -9.38 19.15
C THR A 441 0.28 -10.27 18.11
N TRP A 442 0.07 -10.01 16.82
CA TRP A 442 0.72 -10.79 15.75
C TRP A 442 2.22 -10.51 15.67
N GLY A 443 2.65 -9.27 15.84
CA GLY A 443 4.08 -8.93 15.92
C GLY A 443 4.77 -9.55 17.14
N LEU A 444 4.06 -9.61 18.28
CA LEU A 444 4.55 -10.26 19.50
C LEU A 444 4.76 -11.77 19.30
N GLU A 445 3.87 -12.45 18.57
CA GLU A 445 4.04 -13.87 18.28
C GLU A 445 5.25 -14.11 17.37
N VAL A 446 5.37 -13.36 16.29
CA VAL A 446 6.46 -13.54 15.31
C VAL A 446 7.84 -13.26 15.91
N VAL A 447 7.98 -12.22 16.71
CA VAL A 447 9.29 -11.86 17.26
C VAL A 447 9.89 -12.91 18.19
N LYS A 448 9.07 -13.78 18.79
CA LYS A 448 9.52 -14.91 19.65
C LYS A 448 10.44 -15.89 18.90
N HIS A 449 10.28 -15.97 17.58
CA HIS A 449 11.00 -16.89 16.71
C HIS A 449 12.17 -16.24 15.96
N LEU A 450 12.33 -14.90 16.07
CA LEU A 450 13.39 -14.13 15.42
C LEU A 450 14.47 -13.78 16.45
N ARG A 451 15.54 -14.58 16.49
CA ARG A 451 16.60 -14.50 17.51
C ARG A 451 17.18 -13.08 17.68
N ASN A 452 17.36 -12.36 16.59
CA ASN A 452 17.88 -10.98 16.55
C ASN A 452 16.74 -9.98 16.23
N GLY A 453 15.50 -10.31 16.65
CA GLY A 453 14.32 -9.49 16.44
C GLY A 453 14.09 -8.49 17.57
N ARG A 454 13.58 -7.32 17.23
CA ARG A 454 13.05 -6.33 18.18
C ARG A 454 11.68 -5.87 17.74
N HIS A 455 10.68 -5.99 18.61
CA HIS A 455 9.33 -5.50 18.38
C HIS A 455 9.15 -4.12 19.00
N ILE A 456 8.59 -3.19 18.23
CA ILE A 456 8.23 -1.84 18.67
C ILE A 456 6.76 -1.60 18.34
N VAL A 457 5.96 -1.33 19.37
CA VAL A 457 4.56 -0.91 19.22
C VAL A 457 4.51 0.61 19.22
N MET A 458 3.92 1.20 18.18
CA MET A 458 3.79 2.65 18.01
C MET A 458 2.44 3.11 18.54
N PRO A 459 2.38 3.92 19.62
CA PRO A 459 1.13 4.43 20.17
C PRO A 459 0.39 5.29 19.15
N GLY A 460 -0.93 5.37 19.25
CA GLY A 460 -1.76 6.25 18.43
C GLY A 460 -1.62 6.06 16.92
N THR A 461 -1.00 4.98 16.47
CA THR A 461 -0.72 4.68 15.05
C THR A 461 -1.57 3.51 14.58
N GLY A 462 -2.10 3.61 13.35
CA GLY A 462 -2.86 2.55 12.68
C GLY A 462 -1.97 1.61 11.87
N HIS A 463 -2.46 1.20 10.70
CA HIS A 463 -1.79 0.26 9.80
C HIS A 463 -0.67 0.95 9.01
N GLY A 464 0.59 0.54 9.19
CA GLY A 464 1.76 1.13 8.51
C GLY A 464 2.51 2.15 9.37
N VAL A 465 3.37 1.66 10.26
CA VAL A 465 4.16 2.45 11.21
C VAL A 465 5.24 3.29 10.54
N ALA A 466 5.86 2.75 9.48
CA ALA A 466 6.93 3.44 8.75
C ALA A 466 6.50 4.78 8.12
N ALA A 467 5.19 5.00 7.93
CA ALA A 467 4.66 6.27 7.44
C ALA A 467 4.76 7.40 8.48
N THR A 468 4.97 7.09 9.77
CA THR A 468 5.20 8.08 10.81
C THR A 468 6.65 8.57 10.80
N ALA A 469 6.89 9.81 11.23
CA ALA A 469 8.26 10.35 11.30
C ALA A 469 9.18 9.51 12.20
N CYS A 470 8.66 9.00 13.33
CA CYS A 470 9.40 8.14 14.25
C CYS A 470 9.66 6.76 13.62
N GLY A 471 8.64 6.12 13.03
CA GLY A 471 8.79 4.83 12.36
C GLY A 471 9.76 4.89 11.19
N ASN A 472 9.67 5.94 10.36
CA ASN A 472 10.61 6.15 9.25
C ASN A 472 12.06 6.27 9.71
N ARG A 473 12.30 7.01 10.81
CA ARG A 473 13.62 7.12 11.40
C ARG A 473 14.14 5.76 11.88
N LEU A 474 13.31 4.99 12.58
CA LEU A 474 13.69 3.67 13.11
C LEU A 474 14.01 2.69 11.97
N VAL A 475 13.19 2.67 10.91
CA VAL A 475 13.44 1.84 9.72
C VAL A 475 14.75 2.23 9.04
N THR A 476 14.98 3.54 8.84
CA THR A 476 16.22 4.03 8.22
C THR A 476 17.45 3.62 9.05
N GLU A 477 17.45 3.91 10.35
CA GLU A 477 18.57 3.58 11.24
C GLU A 477 18.81 2.06 11.31
N PHE A 478 17.75 1.24 11.32
CA PHE A 478 17.85 -0.21 11.32
C PHE A 478 18.49 -0.74 10.04
N VAL A 479 18.02 -0.28 8.88
CA VAL A 479 18.58 -0.71 7.58
C VAL A 479 20.03 -0.29 7.44
N ASP A 480 20.41 0.90 7.90
CA ASP A 480 21.79 1.36 7.87
C ASP A 480 22.70 0.50 8.76
N ARG A 481 22.28 0.21 9.97
CA ARG A 481 23.08 -0.55 10.96
C ARG A 481 23.05 -2.07 10.73
N GLY A 482 21.98 -2.60 10.13
CA GLY A 482 21.76 -4.05 9.99
C GLY A 482 21.53 -4.77 11.31
N THR A 483 21.14 -4.06 12.37
CA THR A 483 20.84 -4.63 13.68
C THR A 483 19.81 -3.80 14.43
N ALA A 484 18.90 -4.46 15.15
CA ALA A 484 17.91 -3.82 16.00
C ALA A 484 18.45 -3.48 17.42
N GLY A 485 19.63 -3.98 17.76
CA GLY A 485 20.30 -3.66 19.03
C GLY A 485 20.71 -2.19 19.09
N GLY A 486 20.41 -1.52 20.20
CA GLY A 486 20.78 -0.12 20.42
C GLY A 486 20.04 0.92 19.55
N LEU A 487 18.95 0.55 18.86
CA LEU A 487 18.08 1.54 18.19
C LEU A 487 17.47 2.49 19.22
N ASP A 488 17.57 3.80 18.98
CA ASP A 488 16.96 4.81 19.83
C ASP A 488 15.45 4.94 19.54
N ALA A 489 14.65 4.30 20.37
CA ALA A 489 13.20 4.33 20.27
C ALA A 489 12.53 5.42 21.14
N ARG A 490 13.25 6.42 21.66
CA ARG A 490 12.67 7.47 22.53
C ARG A 490 11.56 8.27 21.85
N CYS A 491 11.62 8.45 20.52
CA CYS A 491 10.58 9.14 19.77
C CYS A 491 9.20 8.47 19.86
N VAL A 492 9.14 7.16 20.14
CA VAL A 492 7.88 6.42 20.29
C VAL A 492 6.95 7.04 21.34
N ARG A 493 7.54 7.55 22.44
CA ARG A 493 6.76 8.17 23.53
C ARG A 493 6.05 9.47 23.13
N ALA A 494 6.49 10.13 22.07
CA ALA A 494 5.92 11.38 21.59
C ALA A 494 4.83 11.19 20.53
N VAL A 495 4.62 9.95 20.06
CA VAL A 495 3.60 9.67 19.06
C VAL A 495 2.25 9.57 19.75
N GLN A 496 1.27 10.29 19.21
CA GLN A 496 -0.11 10.32 19.70
C GLN A 496 -1.07 10.25 18.51
N ARG A 497 -2.29 9.81 18.75
CA ARG A 497 -3.33 9.89 17.73
C ARG A 497 -3.68 11.36 17.42
N PRO A 498 -4.15 11.68 16.19
CA PRO A 498 -4.74 12.97 15.89
C PRO A 498 -5.97 13.25 16.78
N GLY A 499 -6.21 14.52 17.11
CA GLY A 499 -7.43 14.93 17.80
C GLY A 499 -8.69 14.60 17.01
N PHE A 500 -9.80 14.37 17.70
CA PHE A 500 -11.08 14.08 17.05
C PHE A 500 -11.65 15.33 16.35
N PHE A 501 -12.24 15.12 15.19
CA PHE A 501 -12.92 16.20 14.47
C PHE A 501 -14.25 16.51 15.16
N LEU A 502 -14.35 17.72 15.68
CA LEU A 502 -15.55 18.25 16.34
C LEU A 502 -16.42 19.04 15.36
N THR A 503 -15.81 19.52 14.27
CA THR A 503 -16.45 20.23 13.17
C THR A 503 -15.86 19.74 11.84
N PRO A 504 -16.47 20.05 10.69
CA PRO A 504 -15.86 19.78 9.39
C PRO A 504 -14.47 20.42 9.18
N ALA A 505 -14.14 21.46 9.97
CA ALA A 505 -12.85 22.14 9.91
C ALA A 505 -11.72 21.43 10.68
N GLY A 506 -12.05 20.45 11.51
CA GLY A 506 -11.07 19.68 12.27
C GLY A 506 -11.32 19.66 13.80
N PRO A 507 -10.35 19.19 14.56
CA PRO A 507 -10.34 19.31 16.02
C PRO A 507 -10.23 20.77 16.44
N GLU A 508 -10.66 21.10 17.66
CA GLU A 508 -10.38 22.43 18.21
C GLU A 508 -8.86 22.68 18.20
N PRO A 509 -8.41 23.87 17.74
CA PRO A 509 -7.01 24.20 17.83
C PRO A 509 -6.58 24.17 19.29
N ALA A 510 -5.48 23.50 19.60
CA ALA A 510 -4.88 23.59 20.94
C ALA A 510 -4.69 25.06 21.28
N PRO A 511 -5.05 25.51 22.52
CA PRO A 511 -4.84 26.90 22.91
C PRO A 511 -3.35 27.23 22.68
N VAL A 512 -3.11 28.17 21.77
CA VAL A 512 -1.76 28.68 21.52
C VAL A 512 -1.36 29.36 22.82
N ALA A 513 -0.43 28.76 23.56
CA ALA A 513 0.24 29.42 24.66
C ALA A 513 0.97 30.62 24.04
N LEU A 514 0.35 31.80 24.09
CA LEU A 514 1.00 33.04 23.77
C LEU A 514 2.20 33.13 24.72
N ALA A 515 3.39 32.85 24.19
CA ALA A 515 4.61 33.16 24.89
C ALA A 515 4.52 34.65 25.25
N SER A 516 4.33 34.94 26.53
CA SER A 516 4.37 36.29 27.04
C SER A 516 5.74 36.86 26.64
N ALA A 517 5.73 37.73 25.63
CA ALA A 517 6.90 38.54 25.30
C ALA A 517 7.22 39.34 26.56
N GLY A 518 8.26 38.90 27.27
CA GLY A 518 8.77 39.60 28.41
C GLY A 518 9.10 41.02 28.01
N ALA A 519 8.38 41.97 28.59
CA ALA A 519 8.74 43.38 28.51
C ALA A 519 10.16 43.54 29.04
N GLY A 520 11.11 43.61 28.10
CA GLY A 520 12.50 43.98 28.42
C GLY A 520 12.52 45.38 28.97
N ASP A 521 12.77 45.47 30.24
CA ASP A 521 13.00 46.69 30.99
C ASP A 521 14.24 47.42 30.39
N ARG A 522 13.99 48.58 29.78
CA ARG A 522 15.05 49.50 29.38
C ARG A 522 15.34 50.40 30.56
N ARG A 523 16.46 50.22 31.17
CA ARG A 523 17.20 51.30 31.87
C ARG A 523 18.64 51.33 31.42
#